data_731c68e5788584faa7094c944c3718f8
#
_entry.id   731c68e5788584faa7094c944c3718f8
#
_cell.length_a   1.000
_cell.length_b   1.000
_cell.length_c   1.000
_cell.angle_alpha   90.00
_cell.angle_beta   90.00
_cell.angle_gamma   90.00
#
_symmetry.space_group_name_H-M   'P 1'
#
loop_
_entity.id
_entity.type
_entity.pdbx_description
1 polymer ?
#
loop_
_entity_poly.entity_id
_entity_poly.type
_entity_poly.pdbx_seq_one_letter_code
_entity_poly.pdbx_strand_id
1 'polypeptide(L)'
;MRLTTLFLTLLLITACGGGGGGGSEPTPSVPAPSVNFSANPNSVLIGSDSTLTWSSSNATSCSASGAWSGSRGTSGSETVTISGVGNISFTITCSGEGGSRSATVTVEGYRLTDGVVVDGYISGADVFIDENANYVADSTESSTTSDNEGKFTIKYADGSLISIGGTDLDSQTLLDNLLITHKLTGHSEFKAVTPVTSVAAFMQDSSSANSALGIDGSIDIFTFDPVANKGDGGINDYLYEKGNQLTVLAFALQNIVNDLNVT
;
A
#
# COMPACT_ATOMS: atom_id res chain seq x y z
N MET A 1 -57.24 -64.13 -27.52
CA MET A 1 -58.69 -63.85 -27.82
C MET A 1 -58.80 -62.40 -28.24
N ARG A 2 -59.24 -62.23 -29.49
CA ARG A 2 -59.76 -61.05 -30.17
C ARG A 2 -58.75 -59.90 -30.40
N LEU A 3 -58.23 -59.62 -31.54
CA LEU A 3 -58.84 -59.38 -32.89
C LEU A 3 -59.12 -57.89 -33.13
N THR A 4 -58.47 -57.37 -34.16
CA THR A 4 -58.93 -56.35 -35.17
C THR A 4 -58.84 -54.89 -34.66
N THR A 5 -58.42 -53.92 -35.44
CA THR A 5 -58.70 -53.67 -36.88
C THR A 5 -57.72 -52.63 -37.43
N LEU A 6 -57.26 -52.85 -38.59
CA LEU A 6 -56.70 -52.06 -39.65
C LEU A 6 -57.59 -50.85 -40.03
N PHE A 7 -57.02 -49.63 -40.14
CA PHE A 7 -57.52 -48.60 -41.00
C PHE A 7 -56.39 -47.90 -41.75
N LEU A 8 -56.34 -48.20 -42.99
CA LEU A 8 -55.58 -47.59 -44.07
C LEU A 8 -56.35 -46.35 -44.58
N THR A 9 -55.73 -45.17 -44.45
CA THR A 9 -56.26 -44.04 -45.30
C THR A 9 -55.07 -43.40 -46.01
N LEU A 10 -55.11 -43.62 -47.28
CA LEU A 10 -54.35 -42.97 -48.36
C LEU A 10 -54.97 -41.66 -48.65
N LEU A 11 -54.20 -40.50 -48.61
CA LEU A 11 -54.56 -39.29 -49.28
C LEU A 11 -53.32 -38.46 -49.70
N LEU A 12 -53.09 -38.57 -51.00
CA LEU A 12 -52.77 -37.58 -52.03
C LEU A 12 -51.92 -36.33 -51.70
N ILE A 13 -50.83 -36.35 -52.37
CA ILE A 13 -49.94 -35.38 -52.91
C ILE A 13 -50.58 -34.03 -53.28
N THR A 14 -50.08 -32.91 -52.82
CA THR A 14 -49.95 -31.68 -53.58
C THR A 14 -48.53 -31.16 -53.49
N ALA A 15 -47.81 -31.28 -54.58
CA ALA A 15 -46.55 -30.55 -54.82
C ALA A 15 -46.94 -29.07 -55.02
N CYS A 16 -46.30 -28.20 -54.20
CA CYS A 16 -46.15 -26.81 -54.53
C CYS A 16 -44.71 -26.45 -54.42
N GLY A 17 -44.15 -26.05 -55.53
CA GLY A 17 -42.76 -25.79 -55.73
C GLY A 17 -42.22 -24.49 -55.06
N GLY A 18 -40.95 -24.36 -55.01
CA GLY A 18 -40.21 -23.12 -55.14
C GLY A 18 -39.79 -22.46 -53.80
N GLY A 19 -38.57 -22.49 -53.48
CA GLY A 19 -37.96 -21.63 -52.52
C GLY A 19 -36.62 -22.20 -52.12
N GLY A 20 -35.61 -22.04 -52.94
CA GLY A 20 -34.22 -22.28 -52.57
C GLY A 20 -33.81 -21.31 -51.46
N GLY A 21 -34.06 -21.71 -50.23
CA GLY A 21 -33.41 -21.13 -49.07
C GLY A 21 -32.03 -21.78 -48.94
N GLY A 22 -31.01 -21.16 -49.47
CA GLY A 22 -29.64 -21.51 -49.16
C GLY A 22 -29.44 -21.30 -47.66
N GLY A 23 -29.58 -22.37 -46.86
CA GLY A 23 -29.14 -22.42 -45.49
C GLY A 23 -27.62 -22.26 -45.53
N SER A 24 -27.15 -21.05 -45.25
CA SER A 24 -25.74 -20.88 -44.93
C SER A 24 -25.48 -21.72 -43.69
N GLU A 25 -24.79 -22.82 -43.84
CA GLU A 25 -24.24 -23.53 -42.65
C GLU A 25 -23.51 -22.49 -41.82
N PRO A 26 -23.74 -22.46 -40.47
CA PRO A 26 -22.98 -21.57 -39.63
C PRO A 26 -21.50 -21.88 -39.84
N THR A 27 -20.77 -20.94 -40.42
CA THR A 27 -19.31 -21.03 -40.50
C THR A 27 -18.78 -21.25 -39.10
N PRO A 28 -17.95 -22.28 -38.85
CA PRO A 28 -17.40 -22.53 -37.52
C PRO A 28 -16.70 -21.25 -37.03
N SER A 29 -17.17 -20.70 -35.92
CA SER A 29 -16.56 -19.49 -35.35
C SER A 29 -15.17 -19.83 -34.82
N VAL A 30 -14.17 -19.13 -35.30
CA VAL A 30 -12.80 -19.27 -34.77
C VAL A 30 -12.77 -18.78 -33.32
N PRO A 31 -12.30 -19.60 -32.37
CA PRO A 31 -12.26 -19.21 -30.95
C PRO A 31 -11.43 -17.94 -30.73
N ALA A 32 -11.97 -17.02 -29.94
CA ALA A 32 -11.23 -15.81 -29.53
C ALA A 32 -10.01 -16.20 -28.68
N PRO A 33 -8.93 -15.39 -28.71
CA PRO A 33 -7.80 -15.58 -27.84
C PRO A 33 -8.18 -15.53 -26.35
N SER A 34 -7.47 -16.33 -25.52
CA SER A 34 -7.43 -16.15 -24.07
C SER A 34 -6.04 -15.72 -23.64
N VAL A 35 -5.94 -14.95 -22.56
CA VAL A 35 -4.67 -14.46 -22.05
C VAL A 35 -4.68 -14.61 -20.52
N ASN A 36 -3.63 -15.27 -19.99
CA ASN A 36 -3.26 -15.22 -18.59
C ASN A 36 -2.05 -14.32 -18.45
N PHE A 37 -2.08 -13.40 -17.48
CA PHE A 37 -1.01 -12.46 -17.25
C PHE A 37 -0.85 -12.23 -15.76
N SER A 38 0.38 -12.27 -15.24
CA SER A 38 0.71 -12.12 -13.82
C SER A 38 2.02 -11.35 -13.65
N ALA A 39 2.18 -10.75 -12.48
CA ALA A 39 3.41 -10.12 -12.02
C ALA A 39 3.78 -10.71 -10.65
N ASN A 40 5.05 -11.00 -10.44
CA ASN A 40 5.53 -11.52 -9.17
C ASN A 40 6.98 -11.04 -8.89
N PRO A 41 7.21 -10.38 -7.74
CA PRO A 41 6.22 -9.88 -6.78
C PRO A 41 5.35 -8.74 -7.37
N ASN A 42 4.14 -8.54 -6.82
CA ASN A 42 3.22 -7.48 -7.25
C ASN A 42 3.35 -6.17 -6.44
N SER A 43 4.25 -6.14 -5.47
CA SER A 43 4.64 -4.96 -4.70
C SER A 43 6.12 -5.03 -4.42
N VAL A 44 6.89 -3.99 -4.76
CA VAL A 44 8.35 -3.96 -4.65
C VAL A 44 8.85 -2.58 -4.25
N LEU A 45 10.01 -2.54 -3.59
CA LEU A 45 10.75 -1.29 -3.39
C LEU A 45 11.14 -0.70 -4.75
N ILE A 46 11.03 0.62 -4.91
CA ILE A 46 11.49 1.28 -6.14
C ILE A 46 12.97 0.96 -6.40
N GLY A 47 13.29 0.72 -7.67
CA GLY A 47 14.60 0.22 -8.10
C GLY A 47 14.73 -1.30 -8.09
N SER A 48 13.75 -2.03 -7.51
CA SER A 48 13.70 -3.48 -7.53
C SER A 48 12.89 -4.02 -8.71
N ASP A 49 13.04 -5.32 -8.96
CA ASP A 49 12.48 -6.00 -10.11
C ASP A 49 11.19 -6.77 -9.80
N SER A 50 10.31 -6.82 -10.78
CA SER A 50 9.17 -7.74 -10.84
C SER A 50 9.22 -8.55 -12.12
N THR A 51 8.83 -9.82 -12.07
CA THR A 51 8.75 -10.69 -13.23
C THR A 51 7.32 -10.76 -13.75
N LEU A 52 7.13 -10.29 -14.97
CA LEU A 52 5.88 -10.42 -15.73
C LEU A 52 5.86 -11.77 -16.43
N THR A 53 4.78 -12.53 -16.31
CA THR A 53 4.63 -13.84 -16.96
C THR A 53 3.28 -13.89 -17.66
N TRP A 54 3.28 -14.32 -18.93
CA TRP A 54 2.07 -14.44 -19.73
C TRP A 54 2.00 -15.73 -20.52
N SER A 55 0.78 -16.16 -20.78
CA SER A 55 0.46 -17.23 -21.72
C SER A 55 -0.87 -16.93 -22.40
N SER A 56 -0.99 -17.34 -23.66
CA SER A 56 -2.23 -17.19 -24.40
C SER A 56 -2.57 -18.44 -25.19
N SER A 57 -3.83 -18.63 -25.49
CA SER A 57 -4.31 -19.64 -26.45
C SER A 57 -5.07 -18.96 -27.58
N ASN A 58 -5.13 -19.61 -28.76
CA ASN A 58 -5.76 -19.11 -29.97
C ASN A 58 -5.22 -17.73 -30.46
N ALA A 59 -4.02 -17.36 -30.03
CA ALA A 59 -3.32 -16.16 -30.45
C ALA A 59 -2.15 -16.51 -31.39
N THR A 60 -1.86 -15.63 -32.34
CA THR A 60 -0.71 -15.70 -33.23
C THR A 60 0.39 -14.70 -32.90
N SER A 61 0.03 -13.62 -32.20
CA SER A 61 0.95 -12.58 -31.77
C SER A 61 0.45 -11.88 -30.53
N CYS A 62 1.36 -11.29 -29.74
CA CYS A 62 1.02 -10.42 -28.62
C CYS A 62 1.83 -9.11 -28.72
N SER A 63 1.29 -8.06 -28.11
CA SER A 63 1.95 -6.76 -27.95
C SER A 63 1.81 -6.23 -26.54
N ALA A 64 2.86 -5.60 -26.05
CA ALA A 64 2.95 -4.97 -24.75
C ALA A 64 2.58 -3.48 -24.85
N SER A 65 1.92 -2.94 -23.80
CA SER A 65 1.62 -1.51 -23.67
C SER A 65 1.51 -1.12 -22.17
N GLY A 66 1.43 0.18 -21.89
CA GLY A 66 1.51 0.71 -20.53
C GLY A 66 2.96 1.02 -20.15
N ALA A 67 3.43 0.57 -19.00
CA ALA A 67 4.79 0.82 -18.53
C ALA A 67 5.88 0.01 -19.26
N TRP A 68 5.51 -0.85 -20.17
CA TRP A 68 6.38 -1.58 -21.08
C TRP A 68 5.85 -1.49 -22.51
N SER A 69 6.62 -1.96 -23.51
CA SER A 69 6.17 -1.87 -24.91
C SER A 69 6.84 -2.91 -25.80
N GLY A 70 6.33 -3.02 -27.03
CA GLY A 70 6.91 -3.85 -28.10
C GLY A 70 6.17 -5.17 -28.32
N SER A 71 6.60 -5.89 -29.35
CA SER A 71 6.04 -7.19 -29.72
C SER A 71 6.49 -8.28 -28.75
N ARG A 72 5.59 -9.24 -28.49
CA ARG A 72 5.84 -10.40 -27.62
C ARG A 72 5.38 -11.67 -28.31
N GLY A 73 5.98 -12.79 -27.90
CA GLY A 73 5.48 -14.10 -28.25
C GLY A 73 4.12 -14.38 -27.55
N THR A 74 3.46 -15.45 -27.97
CA THR A 74 2.18 -15.85 -27.37
C THR A 74 2.29 -16.34 -25.92
N SER A 75 3.50 -16.61 -25.45
CA SER A 75 3.84 -16.89 -24.06
C SER A 75 5.26 -16.43 -23.76
N GLY A 76 5.55 -16.16 -22.51
CA GLY A 76 6.90 -15.77 -22.06
C GLY A 76 6.92 -15.19 -20.66
N SER A 77 8.11 -14.74 -20.29
CA SER A 77 8.35 -13.96 -19.07
C SER A 77 9.37 -12.86 -19.35
N GLU A 78 9.26 -11.74 -18.64
CA GLU A 78 10.17 -10.60 -18.73
C GLU A 78 10.31 -9.96 -17.35
N THR A 79 11.54 -9.64 -16.97
CA THR A 79 11.84 -8.90 -15.76
C THR A 79 11.79 -7.40 -16.05
N VAL A 80 11.06 -6.66 -15.24
CA VAL A 80 10.91 -5.20 -15.33
C VAL A 80 11.34 -4.56 -14.02
N THR A 81 12.14 -3.50 -14.11
CA THR A 81 12.54 -2.71 -12.92
C THR A 81 11.50 -1.64 -12.66
N ILE A 82 11.02 -1.57 -11.43
CA ILE A 82 9.99 -0.62 -11.00
C ILE A 82 10.65 0.67 -10.50
N SER A 83 10.57 1.74 -11.27
CA SER A 83 11.25 3.01 -10.99
C SER A 83 10.34 4.09 -10.36
N GLY A 84 9.03 3.90 -10.36
CA GLY A 84 8.05 4.86 -9.84
C GLY A 84 7.35 4.38 -8.58
N VAL A 85 6.88 5.34 -7.75
CA VAL A 85 6.01 5.06 -6.59
C VAL A 85 4.57 4.93 -7.07
N GLY A 86 3.79 4.07 -6.40
CA GLY A 86 2.39 3.81 -6.68
C GLY A 86 2.16 2.69 -7.68
N ASN A 87 0.93 2.60 -8.19
CA ASN A 87 0.48 1.52 -9.06
C ASN A 87 0.94 1.70 -10.50
N ILE A 88 1.81 0.82 -10.97
CA ILE A 88 2.36 0.81 -12.32
C ILE A 88 1.69 -0.31 -13.11
N SER A 89 1.00 0.04 -14.19
CA SER A 89 0.20 -0.89 -14.98
C SER A 89 0.95 -1.39 -16.21
N PHE A 90 0.88 -2.70 -16.42
CA PHE A 90 1.40 -3.42 -17.58
C PHE A 90 0.24 -4.11 -18.28
N THR A 91 0.13 -3.96 -19.59
CA THR A 91 -0.94 -4.57 -20.38
C THR A 91 -0.32 -5.38 -21.51
N ILE A 92 -0.88 -6.57 -21.72
CA ILE A 92 -0.59 -7.39 -22.90
C ILE A 92 -1.87 -7.60 -23.70
N THR A 93 -1.77 -7.45 -25.01
CA THR A 93 -2.87 -7.70 -25.97
C THR A 93 -2.41 -8.76 -26.94
N CYS A 94 -3.14 -9.87 -26.97
CA CYS A 94 -2.87 -10.99 -27.86
C CYS A 94 -3.97 -11.08 -28.94
N SER A 95 -3.55 -11.28 -30.19
CA SER A 95 -4.43 -11.30 -31.36
C SER A 95 -4.29 -12.63 -32.12
N GLY A 96 -5.39 -13.11 -32.69
CA GLY A 96 -5.48 -14.28 -33.52
C GLY A 96 -6.65 -14.18 -34.49
N GLU A 97 -6.94 -15.24 -35.25
CA GLU A 97 -8.03 -15.24 -36.24
C GLU A 97 -9.41 -14.95 -35.63
N GLY A 98 -9.65 -15.39 -34.36
CA GLY A 98 -10.87 -15.16 -33.60
C GLY A 98 -10.99 -13.78 -32.95
N GLY A 99 -10.06 -12.84 -33.21
CA GLY A 99 -10.05 -11.50 -32.66
C GLY A 99 -8.87 -11.21 -31.73
N SER A 100 -9.06 -10.36 -30.72
CA SER A 100 -8.02 -10.00 -29.77
C SER A 100 -8.52 -10.02 -28.31
N ARG A 101 -7.59 -10.23 -27.38
CA ARG A 101 -7.84 -10.19 -25.93
C ARG A 101 -6.68 -9.47 -25.23
N SER A 102 -7.05 -8.61 -24.29
CA SER A 102 -6.08 -7.93 -23.42
C SER A 102 -6.19 -8.41 -21.98
N ALA A 103 -5.06 -8.41 -21.27
CA ALA A 103 -4.97 -8.58 -19.83
C ALA A 103 -4.02 -7.51 -19.26
N THR A 104 -4.33 -7.02 -18.06
CA THR A 104 -3.54 -6.01 -17.36
C THR A 104 -3.18 -6.52 -15.97
N VAL A 105 -1.95 -6.30 -15.56
CA VAL A 105 -1.47 -6.46 -14.19
C VAL A 105 -0.90 -5.16 -13.68
N THR A 106 -0.94 -4.99 -12.37
CA THR A 106 -0.38 -3.82 -11.69
C THR A 106 0.69 -4.27 -10.72
N VAL A 107 1.80 -3.56 -10.72
CA VAL A 107 2.87 -3.71 -9.72
C VAL A 107 2.95 -2.40 -8.94
N GLU A 108 2.87 -2.51 -7.64
CA GLU A 108 3.04 -1.38 -6.75
C GLU A 108 4.52 -1.13 -6.48
N GLY A 109 5.00 0.09 -6.81
CA GLY A 109 6.30 0.58 -6.36
C GLY A 109 6.16 1.37 -5.07
N TYR A 110 6.96 1.06 -4.05
CA TYR A 110 6.93 1.77 -2.78
C TYR A 110 8.31 2.25 -2.35
N ARG A 111 8.35 3.15 -1.37
CA ARG A 111 9.54 3.60 -0.65
C ARG A 111 9.47 3.15 0.79
N LEU A 112 10.61 3.10 1.45
CA LEU A 112 10.70 2.94 2.89
C LEU A 112 11.11 4.27 3.53
N THR A 113 10.70 4.45 4.78
CA THR A 113 11.15 5.52 5.67
C THR A 113 11.72 4.85 6.92
N ASP A 114 12.92 5.24 7.28
CA ASP A 114 13.54 4.85 8.53
C ASP A 114 13.27 5.91 9.61
N GLY A 115 13.27 5.49 10.86
CA GLY A 115 13.10 6.43 11.96
C GLY A 115 13.44 5.83 13.31
N VAL A 116 13.25 6.66 14.34
CA VAL A 116 13.44 6.28 15.73
C VAL A 116 12.31 6.88 16.59
N VAL A 117 11.83 6.09 17.54
CA VAL A 117 10.87 6.56 18.55
C VAL A 117 11.64 6.88 19.82
N VAL A 118 11.52 8.12 20.28
CA VAL A 118 12.39 8.67 21.31
C VAL A 118 11.59 9.41 22.37
N ASP A 119 11.77 8.95 23.60
CA ASP A 119 11.50 9.62 24.86
C ASP A 119 12.40 9.01 25.98
N GLY A 120 13.59 8.72 25.78
CA GLY A 120 14.48 7.57 25.85
C GLY A 120 14.26 6.80 24.54
N TYR A 121 15.04 5.81 24.23
CA TYR A 121 14.66 4.95 23.10
C TYR A 121 13.49 4.05 23.51
N ILE A 122 12.42 4.05 22.69
CA ILE A 122 11.21 3.27 23.00
C ILE A 122 11.22 1.98 22.19
N SER A 123 11.35 0.86 22.90
CA SER A 123 11.31 -0.48 22.32
C SER A 123 9.89 -1.04 22.31
N GLY A 124 9.52 -1.71 21.22
CA GLY A 124 8.24 -2.40 21.11
C GLY A 124 7.03 -1.47 20.96
N ALA A 125 7.27 -0.22 20.57
CA ALA A 125 6.16 0.68 20.20
C ALA A 125 5.54 0.27 18.89
N ASP A 126 4.22 0.30 18.79
CA ASP A 126 3.51 0.16 17.53
C ASP A 126 3.62 1.47 16.73
N VAL A 127 4.20 1.39 15.54
CA VAL A 127 4.44 2.53 14.67
C VAL A 127 3.63 2.36 13.39
N PHE A 128 2.83 3.35 13.02
CA PHE A 128 2.01 3.31 11.81
C PHE A 128 1.88 4.69 11.16
N ILE A 129 1.46 4.70 9.88
CA ILE A 129 1.16 5.93 9.16
C ILE A 129 -0.34 6.08 9.06
N ASP A 130 -0.89 7.00 9.84
CA ASP A 130 -2.31 7.36 9.87
C ASP A 130 -2.63 8.24 8.65
N GLU A 131 -3.19 7.61 7.61
CA GLU A 131 -3.53 8.24 6.34
C GLU A 131 -4.89 8.96 6.38
N ASN A 132 -5.75 8.60 7.33
CA ASN A 132 -7.12 9.10 7.44
C ASN A 132 -7.36 10.03 8.63
N ALA A 133 -6.33 10.28 9.44
CA ALA A 133 -6.34 11.18 10.61
C ALA A 133 -7.33 10.75 11.72
N ASN A 134 -7.48 9.44 11.93
CA ASN A 134 -8.32 8.88 12.99
C ASN A 134 -7.56 8.46 14.25
N TYR A 135 -6.22 8.51 14.21
CA TYR A 135 -5.30 8.12 15.30
C TYR A 135 -5.40 6.64 15.72
N VAL A 136 -5.86 5.77 14.83
CA VAL A 136 -6.02 4.33 15.05
C VAL A 136 -5.31 3.59 13.91
N ALA A 137 -4.53 2.57 14.23
CA ALA A 137 -3.90 1.73 13.22
C ALA A 137 -4.95 0.90 12.47
N ASP A 138 -5.15 1.20 11.21
CA ASP A 138 -6.06 0.48 10.32
C ASP A 138 -5.33 -0.62 9.54
N SER A 139 -6.04 -1.68 9.20
CA SER A 139 -5.46 -2.84 8.48
C SER A 139 -4.97 -2.51 7.06
N THR A 140 -5.34 -1.37 6.52
CA THR A 140 -4.93 -0.86 5.19
C THR A 140 -3.72 0.06 5.26
N GLU A 141 -3.37 0.52 6.45
CA GLU A 141 -2.26 1.43 6.70
C GLU A 141 -0.95 0.68 6.89
N SER A 142 0.14 1.37 6.58
CA SER A 142 1.47 0.84 6.84
C SER A 142 1.76 0.83 8.34
N SER A 143 2.23 -0.29 8.86
CA SER A 143 2.58 -0.44 10.27
C SER A 143 3.83 -1.29 10.47
N THR A 144 4.53 -1.05 11.58
CA THR A 144 5.71 -1.77 12.04
C THR A 144 5.83 -1.64 13.56
N THR A 145 6.88 -2.23 14.15
CA THR A 145 7.18 -2.11 15.57
C THR A 145 8.62 -1.64 15.75
N SER A 146 8.86 -0.76 16.70
CA SER A 146 10.22 -0.30 17.02
C SER A 146 11.05 -1.41 17.65
N ASP A 147 12.33 -1.46 17.32
CA ASP A 147 13.29 -2.42 17.86
C ASP A 147 13.83 -2.03 19.25
N ASN A 148 14.83 -2.79 19.74
CA ASN A 148 15.48 -2.55 21.04
C ASN A 148 16.35 -1.28 21.08
N GLU A 149 16.44 -0.53 20.00
CA GLU A 149 17.11 0.76 19.92
C GLU A 149 16.12 1.88 19.57
N GLY A 150 14.80 1.58 19.65
CA GLY A 150 13.73 2.49 19.25
C GLY A 150 13.60 2.69 17.74
N LYS A 151 14.43 2.02 16.93
CA LYS A 151 14.46 2.19 15.47
C LYS A 151 13.35 1.42 14.79
N PHE A 152 12.90 1.95 13.67
CA PHE A 152 11.93 1.28 12.81
C PHE A 152 12.17 1.60 11.33
N THR A 153 11.68 0.72 10.47
CA THR A 153 11.57 0.93 9.03
C THR A 153 10.13 0.66 8.64
N ILE A 154 9.51 1.57 7.90
CA ILE A 154 8.10 1.50 7.51
C ILE A 154 7.92 1.85 6.04
N LYS A 155 6.92 1.24 5.39
CA LYS A 155 6.52 1.62 4.03
C LYS A 155 5.94 3.04 4.08
N TYR A 156 6.52 3.95 3.29
CA TYR A 156 6.10 5.35 3.23
C TYR A 156 4.69 5.48 2.60
N ALA A 157 3.86 6.26 3.25
CA ALA A 157 2.60 6.79 2.74
C ALA A 157 2.47 8.27 3.17
N ASP A 158 1.54 9.00 2.57
CA ASP A 158 1.23 10.36 3.00
C ASP A 158 0.28 10.30 4.21
N GLY A 159 0.66 10.91 5.32
CA GLY A 159 -0.13 10.88 6.55
C GLY A 159 0.64 11.37 7.77
N SER A 160 0.15 11.03 8.94
CA SER A 160 0.86 11.27 10.19
C SER A 160 1.53 9.99 10.67
N LEU A 161 2.82 10.05 10.94
CA LEU A 161 3.55 8.95 11.57
C LEU A 161 3.22 8.95 13.05
N ILE A 162 2.67 7.87 13.54
CA ILE A 162 2.21 7.72 14.92
C ILE A 162 2.95 6.55 15.57
N SER A 163 3.36 6.74 16.81
CA SER A 163 3.87 5.70 17.68
C SER A 163 2.99 5.58 18.93
N ILE A 164 2.64 4.36 19.30
CA ILE A 164 1.82 4.10 20.49
C ILE A 164 2.48 3.04 21.35
N GLY A 165 2.55 3.32 22.66
CA GLY A 165 3.02 2.36 23.67
C GLY A 165 4.53 2.08 23.59
N GLY A 166 4.92 0.89 23.99
CA GLY A 166 6.31 0.45 24.08
C GLY A 166 6.91 0.65 25.46
N THR A 167 8.20 0.35 25.58
CA THR A 167 8.96 0.48 26.82
C THR A 167 10.09 1.48 26.61
N ASP A 168 10.12 2.52 27.42
CA ASP A 168 11.26 3.43 27.50
C ASP A 168 12.47 2.69 28.09
N LEU A 169 13.55 2.64 27.34
CA LEU A 169 14.75 1.88 27.71
C LEU A 169 15.60 2.58 28.76
N ASP A 170 15.50 3.90 28.90
CA ASP A 170 16.24 4.68 29.90
C ASP A 170 15.59 4.50 31.29
N SER A 171 14.29 4.61 31.39
CA SER A 171 13.56 4.52 32.67
C SER A 171 13.01 3.11 32.96
N GLN A 172 13.00 2.21 31.99
CA GLN A 172 12.34 0.90 32.02
C GLN A 172 10.83 1.00 32.28
N THR A 173 10.24 2.12 31.90
CA THR A 173 8.80 2.38 32.07
C THR A 173 8.02 1.91 30.88
N LEU A 174 6.93 1.17 31.12
CA LEU A 174 5.95 0.83 30.08
C LEU A 174 5.08 2.07 29.79
N LEU A 175 5.05 2.46 28.51
CA LEU A 175 4.35 3.65 28.04
C LEU A 175 2.97 3.26 27.47
N ASP A 176 2.12 2.60 28.27
CA ASP A 176 0.80 2.17 27.86
C ASP A 176 -0.01 3.36 27.30
N ASN A 177 -0.42 3.23 26.01
CA ASN A 177 -1.25 4.21 25.31
C ASN A 177 -0.64 5.63 25.16
N LEU A 178 0.65 5.84 25.44
CA LEU A 178 1.28 7.10 25.08
C LEU A 178 1.36 7.21 23.57
N LEU A 179 0.69 8.20 23.01
CA LEU A 179 0.68 8.49 21.59
C LEU A 179 1.66 9.61 21.29
N ILE A 180 2.64 9.30 20.46
CA ILE A 180 3.64 10.26 19.95
C ILE A 180 3.43 10.37 18.45
N THR A 181 3.31 11.57 17.91
CA THR A 181 3.02 11.77 16.49
C THR A 181 4.01 12.69 15.80
N HIS A 182 4.17 12.47 14.51
CA HIS A 182 4.96 13.30 13.60
C HIS A 182 4.23 13.42 12.28
N LYS A 183 3.88 14.64 11.87
CA LYS A 183 3.24 14.87 10.57
C LYS A 183 4.28 14.74 9.44
N LEU A 184 4.08 13.76 8.56
CA LEU A 184 4.92 13.58 7.37
C LEU A 184 4.62 14.70 6.36
N THR A 185 5.65 15.47 6.02
CA THR A 185 5.61 16.49 4.96
C THR A 185 6.57 16.09 3.85
N GLY A 186 6.11 15.17 3.01
CA GLY A 186 6.94 14.61 1.94
C GLY A 186 7.91 13.53 2.42
N HIS A 187 8.48 12.80 1.47
CA HIS A 187 9.46 11.76 1.75
C HIS A 187 10.79 12.38 2.20
N SER A 188 11.20 12.10 3.42
CA SER A 188 12.58 12.30 3.89
C SER A 188 13.14 10.98 4.41
N GLU A 189 14.47 10.87 4.42
CA GLU A 189 15.14 9.60 4.66
C GLU A 189 15.04 9.10 6.11
N PHE A 190 15.02 9.99 7.10
CA PHE A 190 14.97 9.63 8.50
C PHE A 190 13.95 10.47 9.27
N LYS A 191 13.25 9.86 10.22
CA LYS A 191 12.24 10.52 11.06
C LYS A 191 12.50 10.25 12.55
N ALA A 192 12.54 11.33 13.33
CA ALA A 192 12.49 11.23 14.78
C ALA A 192 11.04 11.42 15.24
N VAL A 193 10.49 10.46 15.96
CA VAL A 193 9.15 10.51 16.56
C VAL A 193 9.34 10.76 18.05
N THR A 194 9.07 11.98 18.48
CA THR A 194 9.38 12.46 19.85
C THR A 194 8.18 13.22 20.43
N PRO A 195 8.11 13.42 21.74
CA PRO A 195 7.13 14.32 22.35
C PRO A 195 7.18 15.75 21.79
N VAL A 196 8.36 16.20 21.37
CA VAL A 196 8.56 17.52 20.74
C VAL A 196 7.90 17.57 19.35
N THR A 197 8.05 16.51 18.55
CA THR A 197 7.37 16.43 17.23
C THR A 197 5.85 16.35 17.37
N SER A 198 5.34 15.79 18.47
CA SER A 198 3.90 15.76 18.77
C SER A 198 3.34 17.17 18.97
N VAL A 199 4.08 18.05 19.65
CA VAL A 199 3.68 19.47 19.78
C VAL A 199 3.62 20.14 18.41
N ALA A 200 4.61 19.91 17.54
CA ALA A 200 4.64 20.46 16.20
C ALA A 200 3.50 19.93 15.32
N ALA A 201 3.17 18.65 15.42
CA ALA A 201 2.04 18.05 14.70
C ALA A 201 0.70 18.64 15.15
N PHE A 202 0.53 18.83 16.47
CA PHE A 202 -0.68 19.45 17.02
C PHE A 202 -0.83 20.92 16.60
N MET A 203 0.27 21.71 16.60
CA MET A 203 0.26 23.11 16.17
C MET A 203 0.16 23.27 14.66
N GLN A 204 0.32 22.20 13.89
CA GLN A 204 0.32 22.16 12.42
C GLN A 204 1.38 23.07 11.75
N ASP A 205 2.33 23.55 12.54
CA ASP A 205 3.40 24.45 12.09
C ASP A 205 4.64 24.29 12.97
N SER A 206 5.76 23.86 12.37
CA SER A 206 7.03 23.66 13.05
C SER A 206 7.65 24.95 13.58
N SER A 207 7.45 26.06 12.88
CA SER A 207 7.99 27.37 13.30
C SER A 207 7.33 27.86 14.59
N SER A 208 6.00 27.72 14.67
CA SER A 208 5.25 28.03 15.89
C SER A 208 5.62 27.11 17.04
N ALA A 209 5.81 25.80 16.78
CA ALA A 209 6.27 24.84 17.78
C ALA A 209 7.68 25.17 18.28
N ASN A 210 8.62 25.44 17.39
CA ASN A 210 9.98 25.85 17.76
C ASN A 210 9.95 27.10 18.64
N SER A 211 9.18 28.11 18.27
CA SER A 211 9.01 29.35 19.04
C SER A 211 8.43 29.09 20.44
N ALA A 212 7.35 28.26 20.52
CA ALA A 212 6.70 27.92 21.78
C ALA A 212 7.60 27.13 22.73
N LEU A 213 8.46 26.27 22.16
CA LEU A 213 9.40 25.45 22.91
C LEU A 213 10.76 26.12 23.17
N GLY A 214 10.97 27.34 22.66
CA GLY A 214 12.24 28.09 22.81
C GLY A 214 13.38 27.46 22.00
N ILE A 215 13.07 26.78 20.90
CA ILE A 215 14.02 26.16 19.97
C ILE A 215 14.30 27.15 18.86
N ASP A 216 15.58 27.44 18.59
CA ASP A 216 15.92 28.24 17.42
C ASP A 216 15.72 27.40 16.13
N GLY A 217 15.49 28.06 15.00
CA GLY A 217 15.21 27.41 13.72
C GLY A 217 16.40 26.69 13.08
N SER A 218 17.54 26.55 13.80
CA SER A 218 18.75 25.88 13.30
C SER A 218 18.65 24.37 13.36
N ILE A 219 17.73 23.82 14.15
CA ILE A 219 17.50 22.39 14.32
C ILE A 219 16.19 21.99 13.64
N ASP A 220 16.27 20.99 12.77
CA ASP A 220 15.10 20.29 12.27
C ASP A 220 14.67 19.23 13.30
N ILE A 221 13.66 19.58 14.11
CA ILE A 221 13.12 18.67 15.14
C ILE A 221 12.55 17.37 14.58
N PHE A 222 12.26 17.32 13.30
CA PHE A 222 11.67 16.14 12.66
C PHE A 222 12.69 15.06 12.29
N THR A 223 13.97 15.43 12.23
CA THR A 223 15.08 14.52 11.94
C THR A 223 16.08 14.43 13.08
N PHE A 224 15.94 15.25 14.10
CA PHE A 224 16.85 15.31 15.24
C PHE A 224 16.54 14.21 16.26
N ASP A 225 17.55 13.39 16.57
CA ASP A 225 17.49 12.39 17.63
C ASP A 225 18.08 12.99 18.94
N PRO A 226 17.23 13.34 19.92
CA PRO A 226 17.70 13.98 21.15
C PRO A 226 18.48 13.02 22.06
N VAL A 227 18.25 11.70 21.96
CA VAL A 227 18.99 10.71 22.78
C VAL A 227 20.39 10.49 22.23
N ALA A 228 20.53 10.36 20.90
CA ALA A 228 21.83 10.23 20.26
C ALA A 228 22.78 11.43 20.52
N ASN A 229 22.19 12.61 20.76
CA ASN A 229 22.93 13.86 20.95
C ASN A 229 22.95 14.32 22.43
N LYS A 230 22.46 13.49 23.36
CA LYS A 230 22.48 13.76 24.79
C LYS A 230 23.92 13.83 25.32
N GLY A 231 24.23 14.89 26.08
CA GLY A 231 25.57 15.11 26.65
C GLY A 231 26.48 15.96 25.78
N ASP A 232 26.04 16.36 24.58
CA ASP A 232 26.78 17.28 23.70
C ASP A 232 26.66 18.75 24.16
N GLY A 233 25.76 19.02 25.10
CA GLY A 233 25.49 20.34 25.68
C GLY A 233 24.55 21.22 24.86
N GLY A 234 24.20 22.35 25.45
CA GLY A 234 23.40 23.39 24.78
C GLY A 234 22.01 22.92 24.36
N ILE A 235 21.67 23.13 23.08
CA ILE A 235 20.34 22.84 22.55
C ILE A 235 20.02 21.33 22.53
N ASN A 236 21.03 20.45 22.43
CA ASN A 236 20.88 19.01 22.40
C ASN A 236 20.32 18.49 23.71
N ASP A 237 20.96 18.86 24.82
CA ASP A 237 20.48 18.52 26.16
C ASP A 237 19.14 19.17 26.47
N TYR A 238 18.94 20.40 26.00
CA TYR A 238 17.66 21.11 26.14
C TYR A 238 16.50 20.36 25.48
N LEU A 239 16.67 19.85 24.27
CA LEU A 239 15.65 19.09 23.55
C LEU A 239 15.35 17.77 24.24
N TYR A 240 16.37 17.07 24.75
CA TYR A 240 16.18 15.86 25.53
C TYR A 240 15.38 16.13 26.82
N GLU A 241 15.74 17.17 27.57
CA GLU A 241 14.98 17.55 28.77
C GLU A 241 13.56 18.01 28.49
N LYS A 242 13.33 18.71 27.37
CA LYS A 242 11.98 19.11 26.94
C LYS A 242 11.10 17.93 26.56
N GLY A 243 11.66 16.94 25.88
CA GLY A 243 10.96 15.68 25.63
C GLY A 243 10.48 15.07 26.93
N ASN A 244 11.36 14.82 27.87
CA ASN A 244 11.03 14.25 29.18
C ASN A 244 9.97 15.07 29.96
N GLN A 245 10.04 16.41 29.91
CA GLN A 245 9.03 17.26 30.55
C GLN A 245 7.65 17.12 29.90
N LEU A 246 7.59 17.03 28.57
CA LEU A 246 6.34 16.86 27.82
C LEU A 246 5.70 15.52 28.11
N THR A 247 6.48 14.46 28.22
CA THR A 247 6.00 13.12 28.56
C THR A 247 5.41 13.07 29.97
N VAL A 248 6.10 13.62 30.96
CA VAL A 248 5.57 13.72 32.33
C VAL A 248 4.23 14.48 32.34
N LEU A 249 4.11 15.56 31.57
CA LEU A 249 2.89 16.33 31.45
C LEU A 249 1.76 15.51 30.78
N ALA A 250 2.09 14.77 29.72
CA ALA A 250 1.13 13.91 29.03
C ALA A 250 0.55 12.83 29.94
N PHE A 251 1.40 12.14 30.72
CA PHE A 251 0.97 11.16 31.71
C PHE A 251 0.11 11.79 32.82
N ALA A 252 0.49 12.97 33.31
CA ALA A 252 -0.29 13.65 34.33
C ALA A 252 -1.69 14.02 33.83
N LEU A 253 -1.80 14.50 32.59
CA LEU A 253 -3.08 14.82 31.95
C LEU A 253 -3.92 13.56 31.73
N GLN A 254 -3.32 12.47 31.27
CA GLN A 254 -4.00 11.20 31.06
C GLN A 254 -4.59 10.64 32.36
N ASN A 255 -3.83 10.70 33.45
CA ASN A 255 -4.33 10.29 34.77
C ASN A 255 -5.52 11.14 35.22
N ILE A 256 -5.45 12.45 35.02
CA ILE A 256 -6.58 13.36 35.35
C ILE A 256 -7.82 13.00 34.52
N VAL A 257 -7.67 12.74 33.22
CA VAL A 257 -8.78 12.33 32.36
C VAL A 257 -9.40 11.01 32.81
N ASN A 258 -8.55 10.04 33.15
CA ASN A 258 -9.03 8.73 33.65
C ASN A 258 -9.76 8.88 34.99
N ASP A 259 -9.27 9.72 35.92
CA ASP A 259 -9.86 9.95 37.23
C ASP A 259 -11.20 10.70 37.13
N LEU A 260 -11.37 11.53 36.11
CA LEU A 260 -12.62 12.26 35.86
C LEU A 260 -13.68 11.45 35.12
N ASN A 261 -13.37 10.19 34.73
CA ASN A 261 -14.25 9.36 33.90
C ASN A 261 -14.81 10.09 32.66
N VAL A 262 -14.02 10.97 32.09
CA VAL A 262 -14.36 11.65 30.84
C VAL A 262 -14.04 10.69 29.71
N THR A 263 -15.07 10.00 29.21
CA THR A 263 -15.02 9.14 28.03
C THR A 263 -15.35 9.93 26.79
#